data_8f7deb7c6eef29e5e0a0268fb749f015
#
_entry.id   8f7deb7c6eef29e5e0a0268fb749f015
#
_cell.length_a   1.000
_cell.length_b   1.000
_cell.length_c   1.000
_cell.angle_alpha   90.00
_cell.angle_beta   90.00
_cell.angle_gamma   90.00
#
_symmetry.space_group_name_H-M   'P 1'
#
loop_
_entity.id
_entity.type
_entity.pdbx_description
1 polymer ?
#
loop_
_entity_poly.entity_id
_entity_poly.type
_entity_poly.pdbx_seq_one_letter_code
_entity_poly.pdbx_strand_id
1 'polypeptide(L)'
;MMDGAVPRALASIAAALREERRAFAVVGGLAVSTRCEPRFTRDVDVAVTVVDDTDAEALVRGLRARGYRPTASVENDATARLATVRLFSPQGVTVDLLFASSGIEPEVVARATDVDVPAVGTIRVARAEELLAMKVLSMRDNRLQDRLDAQRLIEFVPDLDIEWVRRNLELIKVRGYHRDQDLGAKLDALLAELGRGA
;
A
#
# COMPACT_ATOMS: atom_id res chain seq x y z
N MET A 1 20.45 2.46 -7.15
CA MET A 1 20.76 3.11 -5.85
C MET A 1 19.56 3.97 -5.51
N MET A 2 18.81 3.65 -4.44
CA MET A 2 17.70 4.52 -4.02
C MET A 2 18.31 5.88 -3.63
N ASP A 3 17.69 6.97 -4.10
CA ASP A 3 18.06 8.31 -3.62
C ASP A 3 17.94 8.30 -2.09
N GLY A 4 18.96 8.76 -1.37
CA GLY A 4 18.99 8.74 0.09
C GLY A 4 17.82 9.49 0.76
N ALA A 5 17.02 10.25 -0.02
CA ALA A 5 15.84 10.95 0.47
C ALA A 5 14.67 9.98 0.80
N VAL A 6 14.41 8.97 -0.03
CA VAL A 6 13.31 8.01 0.17
C VAL A 6 13.50 7.17 1.43
N PRO A 7 14.65 6.53 1.70
CA PRO A 7 14.88 5.83 2.96
C PRO A 7 14.74 6.76 4.19
N ARG A 8 15.23 8.00 4.12
CA ARG A 8 15.08 8.97 5.22
C ARG A 8 13.62 9.36 5.45
N ALA A 9 12.85 9.56 4.38
CA ALA A 9 11.41 9.87 4.49
C ALA A 9 10.65 8.68 5.08
N LEU A 10 10.96 7.44 4.67
CA LEU A 10 10.37 6.24 5.23
C LEU A 10 10.69 6.09 6.73
N ALA A 11 11.94 6.27 7.13
CA ALA A 11 12.33 6.23 8.54
C ALA A 11 11.60 7.31 9.36
N SER A 12 11.51 8.51 8.81
CA SER A 12 10.84 9.67 9.44
C SER A 12 9.35 9.42 9.65
N ILE A 13 8.62 9.00 8.61
CA ILE A 13 7.17 8.74 8.74
C ILE A 13 6.89 7.56 9.67
N ALA A 14 7.70 6.50 9.61
CA ALA A 14 7.57 5.36 10.49
C ALA A 14 7.77 5.75 11.97
N ALA A 15 8.76 6.59 12.26
CA ALA A 15 8.97 7.12 13.61
C ALA A 15 7.77 7.96 14.07
N ALA A 16 7.29 8.88 13.23
CA ALA A 16 6.14 9.72 13.54
C ALA A 16 4.87 8.89 13.82
N LEU A 17 4.59 7.86 13.01
CA LEU A 17 3.44 6.98 13.21
C LEU A 17 3.54 6.15 14.50
N ARG A 18 4.75 5.69 14.86
CA ARG A 18 4.99 5.00 16.15
C ARG A 18 4.74 5.92 17.35
N GLU A 19 5.22 7.16 17.29
CA GLU A 19 4.98 8.17 18.33
C GLU A 19 3.49 8.50 18.49
N GLU A 20 2.75 8.58 17.37
CA GLU A 20 1.29 8.72 17.34
C GLU A 20 0.56 7.41 17.72
N ARG A 21 1.29 6.34 18.06
CA ARG A 21 0.76 5.01 18.40
C ARG A 21 -0.16 4.43 17.34
N ARG A 22 0.15 4.68 16.07
CA ARG A 22 -0.62 4.16 14.93
C ARG A 22 -0.07 2.83 14.46
N ALA A 23 -0.97 1.87 14.26
CA ALA A 23 -0.64 0.64 13.55
C ALA A 23 -0.58 0.95 12.05
N PHE A 24 0.51 0.54 11.40
CA PHE A 24 0.75 0.82 10.00
C PHE A 24 1.55 -0.29 9.31
N ALA A 25 1.51 -0.29 7.99
CA ALA A 25 2.38 -1.11 7.14
C ALA A 25 2.81 -0.34 5.90
N VAL A 26 4.06 -0.50 5.49
CA VAL A 26 4.53 -0.02 4.19
C VAL A 26 3.88 -0.84 3.09
N VAL A 27 3.36 -0.16 2.08
CA VAL A 27 2.71 -0.75 0.90
C VAL A 27 3.33 -0.20 -0.38
N GLY A 28 2.66 -0.35 -1.50
CA GLY A 28 3.08 0.25 -2.78
C GLY A 28 4.43 -0.25 -3.29
N GLY A 29 5.13 0.63 -3.99
CA GLY A 29 6.35 0.26 -4.71
C GLY A 29 7.52 -0.16 -3.82
N LEU A 30 7.67 0.45 -2.64
CA LEU A 30 8.69 0.07 -1.67
C LEU A 30 8.45 -1.35 -1.13
N ALA A 31 7.20 -1.64 -0.76
CA ALA A 31 6.84 -2.97 -0.26
C ALA A 31 7.04 -4.05 -1.33
N VAL A 32 6.65 -3.80 -2.58
CA VAL A 32 6.94 -4.72 -3.69
C VAL A 32 8.44 -4.95 -3.82
N SER A 33 9.26 -3.89 -3.75
CA SER A 33 10.74 -4.01 -3.82
C SER A 33 11.36 -4.81 -2.67
N THR A 34 10.71 -4.91 -1.52
CA THR A 34 11.17 -5.75 -0.40
C THR A 34 10.73 -7.21 -0.52
N ARG A 35 9.68 -7.50 -1.29
CA ARG A 35 9.14 -8.86 -1.49
C ARG A 35 9.68 -9.54 -2.76
N CYS A 36 10.08 -8.74 -3.74
CA CYS A 36 10.58 -9.21 -5.03
C CYS A 36 11.93 -8.57 -5.35
N GLU A 37 12.15 -8.26 -6.64
CA GLU A 37 13.33 -7.54 -7.09
C GLU A 37 13.23 -6.05 -6.80
N PRO A 38 14.33 -5.41 -6.37
CA PRO A 38 14.40 -3.96 -6.18
C PRO A 38 14.05 -3.21 -7.47
N ARG A 39 13.17 -2.22 -7.35
CA ARG A 39 12.87 -1.27 -8.42
C ARG A 39 12.96 0.17 -7.92
N PHE A 40 13.11 1.08 -8.86
CA PHE A 40 13.11 2.50 -8.53
C PHE A 40 11.70 2.95 -8.08
N THR A 41 11.61 3.65 -6.95
CA THR A 41 10.40 4.31 -6.46
C THR A 41 10.76 5.68 -5.91
N ARG A 42 9.83 6.63 -6.03
CA ARG A 42 10.00 8.03 -5.59
C ARG A 42 9.14 8.38 -4.38
N ASP A 43 8.16 7.56 -4.11
CA ASP A 43 7.11 7.82 -3.13
C ASP A 43 7.17 6.78 -2.01
N VAL A 44 6.64 7.14 -0.87
CA VAL A 44 6.45 6.26 0.29
C VAL A 44 4.95 6.06 0.48
N ASP A 45 4.46 4.84 0.30
CA ASP A 45 3.06 4.48 0.51
C ASP A 45 2.92 3.73 1.83
N VAL A 46 1.99 4.16 2.69
CA VAL A 46 1.77 3.58 4.01
C VAL A 46 0.27 3.37 4.26
N ALA A 47 -0.14 2.13 4.46
CA ALA A 47 -1.46 1.83 4.99
C ALA A 47 -1.47 2.08 6.50
N VAL A 48 -2.48 2.80 6.98
CA VAL A 48 -2.62 3.17 8.39
C VAL A 48 -4.02 2.82 8.88
N THR A 49 -4.11 2.14 10.02
CA THR A 49 -5.40 1.84 10.62
C THR A 49 -5.92 3.07 11.38
N VAL A 50 -7.13 3.48 11.04
CA VAL A 50 -7.89 4.54 11.70
C VAL A 50 -9.30 4.06 12.00
N VAL A 51 -9.92 4.63 13.03
CA VAL A 51 -11.29 4.28 13.42
C VAL A 51 -12.29 4.87 12.43
N ASP A 52 -12.10 6.16 12.09
CA ASP A 52 -12.94 6.92 11.18
C ASP A 52 -12.14 8.07 10.54
N ASP A 53 -12.81 8.92 9.78
CA ASP A 53 -12.18 10.03 9.08
C ASP A 53 -11.74 11.15 10.05
N THR A 54 -12.44 11.32 11.19
CA THR A 54 -12.04 12.27 12.25
C THR A 54 -10.69 11.87 12.83
N ASP A 55 -10.51 10.57 13.05
CA ASP A 55 -9.24 10.00 13.54
C ASP A 55 -8.12 10.13 12.51
N ALA A 56 -8.41 9.92 11.22
CA ALA A 56 -7.46 10.15 10.13
C ALA A 56 -7.03 11.62 10.04
N GLU A 57 -7.99 12.56 10.14
CA GLU A 57 -7.70 14.00 10.16
C GLU A 57 -6.88 14.42 11.38
N ALA A 58 -7.14 13.83 12.56
CA ALA A 58 -6.35 14.09 13.76
C ALA A 58 -4.90 13.66 13.57
N LEU A 59 -4.66 12.49 12.96
CA LEU A 59 -3.32 12.04 12.60
C LEU A 59 -2.64 13.01 11.63
N VAL A 60 -3.35 13.44 10.58
CA VAL A 60 -2.79 14.39 9.60
C VAL A 60 -2.43 15.72 10.27
N ARG A 61 -3.25 16.22 11.22
CA ARG A 61 -2.91 17.42 12.01
C ARG A 61 -1.62 17.22 12.83
N GLY A 62 -1.46 16.08 13.48
CA GLY A 62 -0.24 15.72 14.22
C GLY A 62 1.00 15.69 13.33
N LEU A 63 0.89 15.12 12.12
CA LEU A 63 1.97 15.09 11.15
C LEU A 63 2.32 16.49 10.60
N ARG A 64 1.33 17.37 10.43
CA ARG A 64 1.58 18.78 10.06
C ARG A 64 2.45 19.49 11.09
N ALA A 65 2.21 19.26 12.37
CA ALA A 65 3.05 19.83 13.45
C ALA A 65 4.51 19.34 13.38
N ARG A 66 4.76 18.20 12.70
CA ARG A 66 6.09 17.62 12.45
C ARG A 66 6.67 18.04 11.09
N GLY A 67 6.07 19.01 10.39
CA GLY A 67 6.56 19.55 9.13
C GLY A 67 6.09 18.83 7.86
N TYR A 68 5.21 17.82 7.95
CA TYR A 68 4.55 17.23 6.78
C TYR A 68 3.50 18.20 6.24
N ARG A 69 3.46 18.38 4.92
CA ARG A 69 2.52 19.30 4.27
C ARG A 69 1.51 18.51 3.43
N PRO A 70 0.21 18.48 3.79
CA PRO A 70 -0.82 17.91 2.93
C PRO A 70 -0.85 18.63 1.58
N THR A 71 -0.87 17.86 0.50
CA THR A 71 -0.90 18.38 -0.88
C THR A 71 -2.14 17.94 -1.65
N ALA A 72 -2.74 16.82 -1.26
CA ALA A 72 -3.99 16.32 -1.81
C ALA A 72 -4.68 15.39 -0.81
N SER A 73 -6.00 15.31 -0.91
CA SER A 73 -6.83 14.27 -0.28
C SER A 73 -7.74 13.65 -1.33
N VAL A 74 -7.97 12.36 -1.20
CA VAL A 74 -8.87 11.60 -2.07
C VAL A 74 -9.88 10.90 -1.18
N GLU A 75 -11.16 11.09 -1.48
CA GLU A 75 -12.25 10.34 -0.89
C GLU A 75 -12.63 9.16 -1.80
N ASN A 76 -13.16 8.11 -1.22
CA ASN A 76 -13.69 6.99 -1.98
C ASN A 76 -15.13 7.32 -2.41
N ASP A 77 -15.39 7.36 -3.70
CA ASP A 77 -16.70 7.75 -4.26
C ASP A 77 -17.86 6.87 -3.78
N ALA A 78 -17.62 5.58 -3.54
CA ALA A 78 -18.65 4.64 -3.15
C ALA A 78 -18.98 4.67 -1.65
N THR A 79 -18.00 4.98 -0.80
CA THR A 79 -18.13 4.91 0.67
C THR A 79 -18.07 6.27 1.34
N ALA A 80 -17.76 7.33 0.58
CA ALA A 80 -17.51 8.70 1.07
C ALA A 80 -16.47 8.77 2.21
N ARG A 81 -15.60 7.75 2.33
CA ARG A 81 -14.52 7.68 3.32
C ARG A 81 -13.26 8.37 2.78
N LEU A 82 -12.53 9.02 3.66
CA LEU A 82 -11.19 9.53 3.35
C LEU A 82 -10.28 8.35 2.96
N ALA A 83 -10.02 8.22 1.66
CA ALA A 83 -9.27 7.09 1.11
C ALA A 83 -7.76 7.25 1.27
N THR A 84 -7.24 8.41 0.87
CA THR A 84 -5.80 8.68 0.86
C THR A 84 -5.52 10.15 1.13
N VAL A 85 -4.49 10.42 1.93
CA VAL A 85 -3.92 11.77 2.07
C VAL A 85 -2.50 11.76 1.59
N ARG A 86 -2.22 12.61 0.60
CA ARG A 86 -0.88 12.85 0.08
C ARG A 86 -0.19 13.94 0.86
N LEU A 87 0.99 13.63 1.38
CA LEU A 87 1.83 14.54 2.14
C LEU A 87 3.16 14.78 1.42
N PHE A 88 3.70 15.96 1.56
CA PHE A 88 5.08 16.24 1.23
C PHE A 88 5.91 16.25 2.52
N SER A 89 6.88 15.36 2.62
CA SER A 89 7.68 15.18 3.83
C SER A 89 8.74 16.27 3.99
N PRO A 90 9.29 16.48 5.21
CA PRO A 90 10.45 17.37 5.42
C PRO A 90 11.69 16.96 4.61
N GLN A 91 11.78 15.70 4.17
CA GLN A 91 12.87 15.18 3.33
C GLN A 91 12.66 15.42 1.83
N GLY A 92 11.60 16.12 1.43
CA GLY A 92 11.31 16.42 0.04
C GLY A 92 10.74 15.24 -0.76
N VAL A 93 10.13 14.27 -0.10
CA VAL A 93 9.56 13.06 -0.70
C VAL A 93 8.04 13.05 -0.48
N THR A 94 7.31 12.58 -1.49
CA THR A 94 5.87 12.32 -1.37
C THR A 94 5.63 11.12 -0.46
N VAL A 95 4.69 11.26 0.48
CA VAL A 95 4.21 10.20 1.36
C VAL A 95 2.70 10.10 1.21
N ASP A 96 2.20 8.94 0.78
CA ASP A 96 0.78 8.66 0.69
C ASP A 96 0.34 7.82 1.89
N LEU A 97 -0.60 8.36 2.68
CA LEU A 97 -1.26 7.64 3.77
C LEU A 97 -2.57 7.07 3.25
N LEU A 98 -2.69 5.75 3.26
CA LEU A 98 -3.88 5.02 2.82
C LEU A 98 -4.71 4.62 4.04
N PHE A 99 -5.93 5.13 4.15
CA PHE A 99 -6.85 4.86 5.25
C PHE A 99 -8.01 3.94 4.81
N ALA A 100 -8.61 4.24 3.66
CA ALA A 100 -9.74 3.51 3.09
C ALA A 100 -9.64 3.50 1.54
N SER A 101 -8.48 3.21 1.00
CA SER A 101 -8.21 3.23 -0.45
C SER A 101 -8.63 1.94 -1.13
N SER A 102 -8.43 0.81 -0.46
CA SER A 102 -8.74 -0.55 -0.94
C SER A 102 -9.82 -1.25 -0.12
N GLY A 103 -10.09 -0.75 1.08
CA GLY A 103 -11.02 -1.37 2.02
C GLY A 103 -10.46 -2.56 2.78
N ILE A 104 -9.18 -2.93 2.56
CA ILE A 104 -8.47 -4.00 3.27
C ILE A 104 -7.25 -3.48 4.07
N GLU A 105 -7.13 -2.18 4.28
CA GLU A 105 -6.03 -1.60 5.05
C GLU A 105 -5.88 -2.22 6.46
N PRO A 106 -6.97 -2.53 7.21
CA PRO A 106 -6.85 -3.20 8.49
C PRO A 106 -6.19 -4.58 8.39
N GLU A 107 -6.55 -5.39 7.39
CA GLU A 107 -5.98 -6.71 7.13
C GLU A 107 -4.51 -6.59 6.71
N VAL A 108 -4.20 -5.63 5.82
CA VAL A 108 -2.82 -5.31 5.40
C VAL A 108 -1.95 -5.02 6.61
N VAL A 109 -2.40 -4.14 7.51
CA VAL A 109 -1.66 -3.74 8.70
C VAL A 109 -1.53 -4.89 9.70
N ALA A 110 -2.62 -5.63 9.94
CA ALA A 110 -2.63 -6.75 10.91
C ALA A 110 -1.65 -7.86 10.51
N ARG A 111 -1.59 -8.19 9.22
CA ARG A 111 -0.75 -9.29 8.68
C ARG A 111 0.66 -8.86 8.27
N ALA A 112 0.96 -7.56 8.27
CA ALA A 112 2.29 -7.08 7.93
C ALA A 112 3.38 -7.76 8.76
N THR A 113 4.53 -7.99 8.17
CA THR A 113 5.70 -8.60 8.83
C THR A 113 6.83 -7.60 8.94
N ASP A 114 7.70 -7.82 9.92
CA ASP A 114 8.90 -7.03 10.09
C ASP A 114 9.94 -7.40 9.03
N VAL A 115 10.51 -6.39 8.38
CA VAL A 115 11.55 -6.51 7.36
C VAL A 115 12.65 -5.52 7.67
N ASP A 116 13.92 -5.95 7.60
CA ASP A 116 15.06 -5.06 7.71
C ASP A 116 15.31 -4.38 6.36
N VAL A 117 15.10 -3.06 6.34
CA VAL A 117 15.32 -2.23 5.15
C VAL A 117 16.62 -1.45 5.33
N PRO A 118 17.57 -1.58 4.38
CA PRO A 118 18.84 -0.85 4.45
C PRO A 118 18.63 0.65 4.67
N ALA A 119 19.38 1.24 5.58
CA ALA A 119 19.33 2.65 5.99
C ALA A 119 18.02 3.10 6.67
N VAL A 120 17.07 2.20 6.93
CA VAL A 120 15.80 2.49 7.64
C VAL A 120 15.73 1.69 8.95
N GLY A 121 16.25 0.45 8.96
CA GLY A 121 16.09 -0.52 10.04
C GLY A 121 14.83 -1.38 9.87
N THR A 122 14.40 -2.00 10.95
CA THR A 122 13.23 -2.89 10.94
C THR A 122 11.93 -2.11 10.81
N ILE A 123 11.12 -2.48 9.82
CA ILE A 123 9.86 -1.82 9.51
C ILE A 123 8.77 -2.83 9.14
N ARG A 124 7.53 -2.53 9.49
CA ARG A 124 6.35 -3.32 9.12
C ARG A 124 6.06 -3.16 7.62
N VAL A 125 6.08 -4.26 6.87
CA VAL A 125 5.82 -4.29 5.42
C VAL A 125 4.67 -5.26 5.14
N ALA A 126 3.73 -4.84 4.29
CA ALA A 126 2.62 -5.68 3.84
C ALA A 126 3.13 -6.99 3.24
N ARG A 127 2.36 -8.06 3.40
CA ARG A 127 2.67 -9.34 2.76
C ARG A 127 2.35 -9.30 1.27
N ALA A 128 2.90 -10.24 0.54
CA ALA A 128 2.77 -10.29 -0.91
C ALA A 128 1.31 -10.48 -1.37
N GLU A 129 0.53 -11.23 -0.60
CA GLU A 129 -0.86 -11.51 -0.89
C GLU A 129 -1.73 -10.24 -0.86
N GLU A 130 -1.60 -9.44 0.20
CA GLU A 130 -2.31 -8.17 0.32
C GLU A 130 -1.82 -7.16 -0.73
N LEU A 131 -0.51 -7.10 -0.99
CA LEU A 131 0.06 -6.26 -2.04
C LEU A 131 -0.50 -6.63 -3.41
N LEU A 132 -0.56 -7.92 -3.74
CA LEU A 132 -1.12 -8.39 -5.01
C LEU A 132 -2.59 -8.00 -5.14
N ALA A 133 -3.41 -8.18 -4.10
CA ALA A 133 -4.81 -7.77 -4.13
C ALA A 133 -4.96 -6.25 -4.36
N MET A 134 -4.14 -5.42 -3.71
CA MET A 134 -4.13 -3.97 -3.92
C MET A 134 -3.68 -3.61 -5.34
N LYS A 135 -2.70 -4.33 -5.90
CA LYS A 135 -2.23 -4.12 -7.28
C LYS A 135 -3.28 -4.51 -8.32
N VAL A 136 -3.96 -5.65 -8.14
CA VAL A 136 -5.08 -6.07 -9.00
C VAL A 136 -6.20 -5.02 -9.00
N LEU A 137 -6.56 -4.46 -7.84
CA LEU A 137 -7.53 -3.36 -7.72
C LEU A 137 -7.06 -2.11 -8.50
N SER A 138 -5.78 -1.79 -8.43
CA SER A 138 -5.21 -0.56 -9.00
C SER A 138 -4.88 -0.65 -10.48
N MET A 139 -4.77 -1.85 -11.05
CA MET A 139 -4.48 -2.07 -12.46
C MET A 139 -5.53 -1.43 -13.36
N ARG A 140 -5.06 -0.57 -14.28
CA ARG A 140 -5.84 0.06 -15.36
C ARG A 140 -4.91 0.23 -16.57
N ASP A 141 -5.46 0.49 -17.74
CA ASP A 141 -4.69 0.64 -19.00
C ASP A 141 -3.62 1.74 -18.90
N ASN A 142 -3.88 2.79 -18.13
CA ASN A 142 -2.95 3.89 -17.91
C ASN A 142 -2.00 3.67 -16.70
N ARG A 143 -2.04 2.49 -16.04
CA ARG A 143 -1.25 2.15 -14.86
C ARG A 143 -0.43 0.88 -15.06
N LEU A 144 0.43 0.89 -16.07
CA LEU A 144 1.29 -0.26 -16.44
C LEU A 144 2.16 -0.73 -15.27
N GLN A 145 2.61 0.18 -14.40
CA GLN A 145 3.45 -0.18 -13.27
C GLN A 145 2.73 -1.08 -12.26
N ASP A 146 1.43 -0.88 -12.01
CA ASP A 146 0.67 -1.74 -11.10
C ASP A 146 0.54 -3.18 -11.66
N ARG A 147 0.41 -3.31 -12.99
CA ARG A 147 0.42 -4.63 -13.65
C ARG A 147 1.79 -5.32 -13.54
N LEU A 148 2.87 -4.60 -13.82
CA LEU A 148 4.24 -5.13 -13.68
C LEU A 148 4.55 -5.54 -12.24
N ASP A 149 4.12 -4.75 -11.26
CA ASP A 149 4.27 -5.08 -9.85
C ASP A 149 3.49 -6.36 -9.48
N ALA A 150 2.25 -6.50 -9.99
CA ALA A 150 1.44 -7.71 -9.79
C ALA A 150 2.09 -8.95 -10.41
N GLN A 151 2.59 -8.85 -11.65
CA GLN A 151 3.31 -9.94 -12.33
C GLN A 151 4.55 -10.36 -11.50
N ARG A 152 5.36 -9.40 -11.06
CA ARG A 152 6.54 -9.69 -10.23
C ARG A 152 6.20 -10.40 -8.92
N LEU A 153 5.14 -9.98 -8.23
CA LEU A 153 4.70 -10.67 -7.02
C LEU A 153 4.34 -12.12 -7.30
N ILE A 154 3.65 -12.41 -8.41
CA ILE A 154 3.29 -13.77 -8.81
C ILE A 154 4.52 -14.58 -9.19
N GLU A 155 5.48 -14.00 -9.92
CA GLU A 155 6.65 -14.71 -10.44
C GLU A 155 7.70 -15.00 -9.37
N PHE A 156 8.00 -14.01 -8.52
CA PHE A 156 9.17 -14.05 -7.65
C PHE A 156 8.87 -14.35 -6.18
N VAL A 157 7.60 -14.37 -5.76
CA VAL A 157 7.26 -14.75 -4.39
C VAL A 157 6.99 -16.25 -4.33
N PRO A 158 7.89 -17.04 -3.69
CA PRO A 158 7.63 -18.46 -3.45
C PRO A 158 6.38 -18.62 -2.57
N ASP A 159 5.64 -19.69 -2.79
CA ASP A 159 4.50 -20.09 -1.93
C ASP A 159 3.45 -18.98 -1.73
N LEU A 160 3.26 -18.12 -2.75
CA LEU A 160 2.21 -17.10 -2.75
C LEU A 160 0.83 -17.75 -2.62
N ASP A 161 0.12 -17.44 -1.54
CA ASP A 161 -1.22 -17.98 -1.28
C ASP A 161 -2.29 -17.27 -2.14
N ILE A 162 -2.53 -17.82 -3.34
CA ILE A 162 -3.52 -17.28 -4.29
C ILE A 162 -4.94 -17.31 -3.71
N GLU A 163 -5.28 -18.30 -2.88
CA GLU A 163 -6.59 -18.35 -2.22
C GLU A 163 -6.75 -17.19 -1.22
N TRP A 164 -5.68 -16.83 -0.53
CA TRP A 164 -5.71 -15.66 0.33
C TRP A 164 -5.85 -14.35 -0.48
N VAL A 165 -5.21 -14.26 -1.64
CA VAL A 165 -5.41 -13.13 -2.58
C VAL A 165 -6.88 -13.04 -2.98
N ARG A 166 -7.50 -14.16 -3.40
CA ARG A 166 -8.93 -14.21 -3.76
C ARG A 166 -9.84 -13.75 -2.63
N ARG A 167 -9.56 -14.17 -1.39
CA ARG A 167 -10.30 -13.72 -0.20
C ARG A 167 -10.20 -12.20 0.00
N ASN A 168 -9.02 -11.62 -0.18
CA ASN A 168 -8.84 -10.17 -0.12
C ASN A 168 -9.60 -9.44 -1.23
N LEU A 169 -9.59 -9.96 -2.46
CA LEU A 169 -10.37 -9.39 -3.56
C LEU A 169 -11.87 -9.44 -3.30
N GLU A 170 -12.36 -10.52 -2.71
CA GLU A 170 -13.77 -10.63 -2.31
C GLU A 170 -14.11 -9.65 -1.18
N LEU A 171 -13.23 -9.45 -0.18
CA LEU A 171 -13.42 -8.42 0.85
C LEU A 171 -13.49 -7.02 0.24
N ILE A 172 -12.61 -6.68 -0.70
CA ILE A 172 -12.63 -5.42 -1.44
C ILE A 172 -13.98 -5.24 -2.14
N LYS A 173 -14.48 -6.28 -2.79
CA LYS A 173 -15.77 -6.26 -3.51
C LYS A 173 -16.96 -6.09 -2.55
N VAL A 174 -17.06 -6.91 -1.53
CA VAL A 174 -18.16 -6.89 -0.55
C VAL A 174 -18.22 -5.55 0.20
N ARG A 175 -17.08 -4.92 0.45
CA ARG A 175 -16.99 -3.60 1.09
C ARG A 175 -17.23 -2.43 0.13
N GLY A 176 -17.47 -2.68 -1.17
CA GLY A 176 -17.77 -1.64 -2.16
C GLY A 176 -16.56 -0.92 -2.74
N TYR A 177 -15.33 -1.43 -2.56
CA TYR A 177 -14.10 -0.77 -3.04
C TYR A 177 -13.64 -1.26 -4.42
N HIS A 178 -14.35 -2.16 -5.08
CA HIS A 178 -13.95 -2.80 -6.35
C HIS A 178 -14.01 -1.86 -7.58
N ARG A 179 -14.60 -0.66 -7.46
CA ARG A 179 -14.62 0.37 -8.52
C ARG A 179 -15.20 -0.16 -9.83
N ASP A 180 -16.31 -0.90 -9.75
CA ASP A 180 -17.03 -1.54 -10.87
C ASP A 180 -16.16 -2.50 -11.72
N GLN A 181 -15.10 -3.08 -11.11
CA GLN A 181 -14.19 -3.99 -11.77
C GLN A 181 -14.44 -5.43 -11.35
N ASP A 182 -14.28 -6.37 -12.28
CA ASP A 182 -14.19 -7.80 -11.97
C ASP A 182 -12.73 -8.14 -11.57
N LEU A 183 -12.48 -8.06 -10.26
CA LEU A 183 -11.14 -8.29 -9.71
C LEU A 183 -10.70 -9.75 -9.82
N GLY A 184 -11.66 -10.69 -9.77
CA GLY A 184 -11.41 -12.13 -9.95
C GLY A 184 -10.91 -12.40 -11.37
N ALA A 185 -11.65 -11.94 -12.37
CA ALA A 185 -11.26 -12.09 -13.76
C ALA A 185 -9.90 -11.46 -14.08
N LYS A 186 -9.58 -10.31 -13.46
CA LYS A 186 -8.25 -9.69 -13.61
C LYS A 186 -7.12 -10.55 -13.05
N LEU A 187 -7.31 -11.14 -11.87
CA LEU A 187 -6.33 -12.05 -11.28
C LEU A 187 -6.16 -13.29 -12.16
N ASP A 188 -7.28 -13.89 -12.61
CA ASP A 188 -7.25 -15.09 -13.46
C ASP A 188 -6.52 -14.84 -14.79
N ALA A 189 -6.74 -13.69 -15.40
CA ALA A 189 -6.03 -13.30 -16.62
C ALA A 189 -4.51 -13.18 -16.39
N LEU A 190 -4.08 -12.57 -15.27
CA LEU A 190 -2.66 -12.48 -14.91
C LEU A 190 -2.04 -13.87 -14.67
N LEU A 191 -2.73 -14.74 -13.94
CA LEU A 191 -2.25 -16.09 -13.66
C LEU A 191 -2.13 -16.91 -14.93
N ALA A 192 -3.09 -16.79 -15.86
CA ALA A 192 -3.06 -17.48 -17.15
C ALA A 192 -1.89 -17.01 -18.03
N GLU A 193 -1.64 -15.69 -18.09
CA GLU A 193 -0.49 -15.12 -18.82
C GLU A 193 0.86 -15.65 -18.33
N LEU A 194 0.97 -15.89 -17.02
CA LEU A 194 2.21 -16.36 -16.39
C LEU A 194 2.29 -17.89 -16.30
N GLY A 195 1.32 -18.60 -16.91
CA GLY A 195 1.28 -20.06 -16.86
C GLY A 195 1.06 -20.66 -15.48
N ARG A 196 0.48 -19.87 -14.55
CA ARG A 196 0.12 -20.28 -13.20
C ARG A 196 -1.39 -20.45 -13.00
N GLY A 197 -2.17 -20.43 -14.06
CA GLY A 197 -3.58 -20.82 -14.04
C GLY A 197 -3.65 -22.35 -13.90
N ALA A 198 -4.30 -22.81 -12.83
CA ALA A 198 -4.55 -24.23 -12.60
C ALA A 198 -5.56 -24.78 -13.59
#